data_987ac02f8c4067e529276dd64b1b3e13
#
_entry.id   987ac02f8c4067e529276dd64b1b3e13
#
_cell.length_a   1.000
_cell.length_b   1.000
_cell.length_c   1.000
_cell.angle_alpha   90.00
_cell.angle_beta   90.00
_cell.angle_gamma   90.00
#
_symmetry.space_group_name_H-M   'P 1'
#
loop_
_entity.id
_entity.type
_entity.pdbx_description
1 polymer ?
#
loop_
_entity_poly.entity_id
_entity_poly.type
_entity_poly.pdbx_seq_one_letter_code
_entity_poly.pdbx_strand_id
1 'polypeptide(L)'
;MDYNKINNTSSNIFNESQFDQSRQEDVVNFLREPRTNKKLSYQYPVVQEATSYWDQLLAGRLDSISLIPTTKCAVFTLFLISFYMGLFGLILFGVSTNIQEVRIPYGQECDQQTYCKITFFVEELMVTPVYIYYELSNFYSNDLNFVQSINKDQLMGYDIDQKKYCPNAYLQSQMIRQNLSASGHHLFLDYANPCGLAAKYIFNDTFLIQSDIEFKINITALLLPMYKKQFKRHQYYFKQWLDVEHEYVQSWFIPQIHSSRFILYGLINGNLNRGSYYLYINNQYPIKIFGGEKTLVLQSASELGTKGLTIGLVLLGGSGFCALSALLIYIIKRNKTKTQVQQEQI
;
A
#
# COMPACT_ATOMS: atom_id res chain seq x y z
N MET A 1 38.07 -32.79 -15.49
CA MET A 1 39.23 -32.01 -15.08
C MET A 1 38.73 -30.84 -14.30
N ASP A 2 38.78 -30.69 -13.08
CA ASP A 2 39.10 -31.35 -11.83
C ASP A 2 38.21 -30.73 -10.75
N TYR A 3 37.34 -31.52 -10.21
CA TYR A 3 36.54 -31.24 -9.02
C TYR A 3 37.36 -31.67 -7.81
N ASN A 4 38.32 -30.90 -7.33
CA ASN A 4 38.95 -31.15 -6.04
C ASN A 4 39.88 -29.95 -5.68
N LYS A 5 39.33 -28.90 -5.08
CA LYS A 5 40.13 -27.99 -4.23
C LYS A 5 39.22 -27.01 -3.48
N ILE A 6 38.39 -27.47 -2.58
CA ILE A 6 37.94 -26.68 -1.41
C ILE A 6 37.49 -27.69 -0.34
N ASN A 7 38.43 -28.22 0.38
CA ASN A 7 38.23 -28.83 1.70
C ASN A 7 39.53 -28.76 2.44
N ASN A 8 39.74 -27.71 3.20
CA ASN A 8 40.57 -27.68 4.40
C ASN A 8 40.46 -26.28 5.02
N THR A 9 39.45 -26.11 5.85
CA THR A 9 39.55 -25.16 6.96
C THR A 9 38.91 -25.83 8.18
N SER A 10 39.80 -26.12 9.07
CA SER A 10 39.75 -26.84 10.32
C SER A 10 38.51 -26.57 11.17
N SER A 11 37.86 -27.63 11.55
CA SER A 11 37.04 -27.81 12.73
C SER A 11 37.80 -27.42 14.02
N ASN A 12 37.52 -26.27 14.58
CA ASN A 12 37.73 -26.03 15.99
C ASN A 12 36.47 -26.43 16.75
N ILE A 13 36.44 -27.69 17.12
CA ILE A 13 35.52 -28.22 18.13
C ILE A 13 35.99 -27.66 19.46
N PHE A 14 35.37 -26.61 19.95
CA PHE A 14 35.54 -26.17 21.34
C PHE A 14 34.91 -27.25 22.22
N ASN A 15 35.75 -27.86 23.07
CA ASN A 15 35.35 -28.85 24.06
C ASN A 15 34.41 -28.21 25.11
N GLU A 16 33.13 -28.38 24.99
CA GLU A 16 32.08 -27.98 25.97
C GLU A 16 32.29 -28.65 27.35
N SER A 17 33.02 -29.73 27.43
CA SER A 17 33.23 -30.46 28.66
C SER A 17 34.22 -29.83 29.66
N GLN A 18 35.09 -28.91 29.23
CA GLN A 18 36.00 -28.19 30.16
C GLN A 18 35.38 -26.93 30.75
N PHE A 19 34.37 -26.36 30.11
CA PHE A 19 33.70 -25.15 30.62
C PHE A 19 32.73 -25.44 31.77
N ASP A 20 32.19 -26.65 31.83
CA ASP A 20 31.20 -27.03 32.84
C ASP A 20 31.84 -27.48 34.17
N GLN A 21 33.06 -28.03 34.15
CA GLN A 21 33.78 -28.43 35.37
C GLN A 21 34.30 -27.25 36.18
N SER A 22 34.81 -26.20 35.53
CA SER A 22 35.27 -25.00 36.24
C SER A 22 34.12 -24.25 36.92
N ARG A 23 32.94 -24.28 36.34
CA ARG A 23 31.73 -23.63 36.90
C ARG A 23 31.16 -24.39 38.11
N GLN A 24 31.28 -25.73 38.14
CA GLN A 24 30.83 -26.53 39.29
C GLN A 24 31.76 -26.38 40.47
N GLU A 25 33.07 -26.28 40.28
CA GLU A 25 34.03 -26.05 41.36
C GLU A 25 33.85 -24.66 42.01
N ASP A 26 33.58 -23.62 41.22
CA ASP A 26 33.31 -22.28 41.76
C ASP A 26 31.99 -22.22 42.57
N VAL A 27 30.97 -22.95 42.17
CA VAL A 27 29.70 -23.05 42.92
C VAL A 27 29.85 -23.84 44.24
N VAL A 28 30.64 -24.91 44.23
CA VAL A 28 30.91 -25.72 45.41
C VAL A 28 31.79 -24.97 46.42
N ASN A 29 32.77 -24.18 45.96
CA ASN A 29 33.60 -23.35 46.81
C ASN A 29 32.82 -22.17 47.40
N PHE A 30 31.89 -21.59 46.66
CA PHE A 30 31.00 -20.51 47.14
C PHE A 30 30.06 -20.99 48.30
N LEU A 31 29.66 -22.26 48.28
CA LEU A 31 28.79 -22.85 49.32
C LEU A 31 29.56 -23.33 50.59
N ARG A 32 30.88 -23.35 50.58
CA ARG A 32 31.71 -23.90 51.64
C ARG A 32 32.32 -22.85 52.59
N GLU A 33 32.19 -21.54 52.27
CA GLU A 33 32.65 -20.52 53.19
C GLU A 33 31.68 -20.25 54.32
N PRO A 34 32.15 -20.22 55.59
CA PRO A 34 31.34 -19.89 56.73
C PRO A 34 30.92 -18.42 56.64
N ARG A 35 29.60 -18.15 56.73
CA ARG A 35 29.01 -16.81 56.75
C ARG A 35 29.57 -15.99 57.92
N THR A 36 30.69 -15.33 57.71
CA THR A 36 31.11 -14.23 58.57
C THR A 36 30.36 -12.99 58.13
N ASN A 37 29.63 -12.34 59.06
CA ASN A 37 28.91 -11.07 58.83
C ASN A 37 29.90 -9.91 58.53
N LYS A 38 30.54 -9.94 57.40
CA LYS A 38 31.20 -8.77 56.82
C LYS A 38 30.17 -8.09 55.93
N LYS A 39 29.69 -6.91 56.32
CA LYS A 39 29.03 -5.99 55.42
C LYS A 39 29.98 -5.74 54.23
N LEU A 40 29.75 -6.47 53.15
CA LEU A 40 30.33 -6.10 51.87
C LEU A 40 29.72 -4.77 51.47
N SER A 41 30.45 -3.69 51.64
CA SER A 41 30.19 -2.44 50.94
C SER A 41 30.57 -2.68 49.49
N TYR A 42 29.59 -3.01 48.68
CA TYR A 42 29.70 -2.98 47.24
C TYR A 42 29.99 -1.52 46.88
N GLN A 43 31.24 -1.16 46.68
CA GLN A 43 31.62 0.02 45.95
C GLN A 43 31.28 -0.26 44.50
N TYR A 44 30.09 0.21 44.10
CA TYR A 44 29.78 0.29 42.68
C TYR A 44 30.84 1.16 42.04
N PRO A 45 31.45 0.72 40.90
CA PRO A 45 32.35 1.59 40.16
C PRO A 45 31.61 2.91 39.92
N VAL A 46 32.24 4.02 40.31
CA VAL A 46 31.75 5.36 40.00
C VAL A 46 31.63 5.43 38.47
N VAL A 47 30.44 5.24 37.98
CA VAL A 47 30.16 5.37 36.55
C VAL A 47 30.29 6.84 36.26
N GLN A 48 31.34 7.19 35.50
CA GLN A 48 31.48 8.55 34.97
C GLN A 48 30.18 8.95 34.35
N GLU A 49 29.61 10.06 34.84
CA GLU A 49 28.41 10.60 34.23
C GLU A 49 28.69 10.91 32.77
N ALA A 50 27.92 10.28 31.91
CA ALA A 50 28.00 10.54 30.48
C ALA A 50 27.65 12.02 30.25
N THR A 51 28.67 12.79 29.86
CA THR A 51 28.59 14.26 29.72
C THR A 51 27.90 14.69 28.42
N SER A 52 27.76 13.77 27.45
CA SER A 52 27.14 14.01 26.16
C SER A 52 25.78 13.31 26.07
N TYR A 53 24.81 13.97 25.44
CA TYR A 53 23.50 13.39 25.11
C TYR A 53 23.65 12.06 24.32
N TRP A 54 24.63 11.98 23.42
CA TRP A 54 24.94 10.80 22.65
C TRP A 54 25.50 9.65 23.50
N ASP A 55 26.33 9.96 24.51
CA ASP A 55 26.85 8.95 25.42
C ASP A 55 25.76 8.39 26.33
N GLN A 56 24.79 9.22 26.72
CA GLN A 56 23.60 8.80 27.47
C GLN A 56 22.68 7.92 26.62
N LEU A 57 22.49 8.27 25.35
CA LEU A 57 21.72 7.48 24.40
C LEU A 57 22.35 6.10 24.16
N LEU A 58 23.67 6.05 23.92
CA LEU A 58 24.41 4.80 23.71
C LEU A 58 24.46 3.93 24.97
N ALA A 59 24.50 4.54 26.16
CA ALA A 59 24.46 3.84 27.43
C ALA A 59 23.03 3.41 27.85
N GLY A 60 21.99 3.77 27.10
CA GLY A 60 20.57 3.50 27.43
C GLY A 60 20.10 4.23 28.68
N ARG A 61 20.73 5.35 29.05
CA ARG A 61 20.46 6.11 30.29
C ARG A 61 19.80 7.48 30.02
N LEU A 62 19.01 7.57 28.96
CA LEU A 62 18.21 8.77 28.74
C LEU A 62 17.16 8.91 29.84
N ASP A 63 17.13 10.07 30.46
CA ASP A 63 16.05 10.43 31.38
C ASP A 63 14.73 10.44 30.58
N SER A 64 13.94 9.40 30.73
CA SER A 64 12.64 9.35 30.09
C SER A 64 11.62 10.07 30.96
N ILE A 65 11.01 11.11 30.42
CA ILE A 65 9.84 11.74 31.04
C ILE A 65 8.66 10.78 30.87
N SER A 66 8.41 9.96 31.90
CA SER A 66 7.22 9.10 31.94
C SER A 66 6.02 9.95 32.33
N LEU A 67 5.25 10.42 31.34
CA LEU A 67 3.95 11.01 31.60
C LEU A 67 2.96 9.91 31.96
N ILE A 68 2.72 9.70 33.26
CA ILE A 68 1.68 8.78 33.72
C ILE A 68 0.35 9.57 33.77
N PRO A 69 -0.57 9.38 32.80
CA PRO A 69 -1.82 10.11 32.79
C PRO A 69 -2.68 9.71 33.99
N THR A 70 -3.25 10.68 34.67
CA THR A 70 -4.26 10.38 35.68
C THR A 70 -5.46 9.67 35.05
N THR A 71 -6.14 8.79 35.78
CA THR A 71 -7.31 8.08 35.23
C THR A 71 -8.40 9.00 34.72
N LYS A 72 -8.56 10.18 35.31
CA LYS A 72 -9.51 11.20 34.80
C LYS A 72 -9.06 11.74 33.44
N CYS A 73 -7.77 12.04 33.29
CA CYS A 73 -7.19 12.49 32.04
C CYS A 73 -7.31 11.41 30.96
N ALA A 74 -6.99 10.16 31.29
CA ALA A 74 -7.09 9.04 30.34
C ALA A 74 -8.53 8.81 29.84
N VAL A 75 -9.52 8.85 30.74
CA VAL A 75 -10.94 8.73 30.35
C VAL A 75 -11.37 9.92 29.48
N PHE A 76 -10.98 11.13 29.83
CA PHE A 76 -11.31 12.33 29.06
C PHE A 76 -10.69 12.30 27.66
N THR A 77 -9.41 11.93 27.55
CA THR A 77 -8.74 11.85 26.22
C THR A 77 -9.35 10.76 25.34
N LEU A 78 -9.67 9.58 25.90
CA LEU A 78 -10.35 8.52 25.16
C LEU A 78 -11.74 8.94 24.69
N PHE A 79 -12.47 9.68 25.52
CA PHE A 79 -13.78 10.23 25.14
C PHE A 79 -13.66 11.24 24.00
N LEU A 80 -12.68 12.15 24.06
CA LEU A 80 -12.43 13.11 22.98
C LEU A 80 -12.07 12.41 21.67
N ILE A 81 -11.16 11.44 21.72
CA ILE A 81 -10.81 10.65 20.54
C ILE A 81 -12.03 9.92 19.97
N SER A 82 -12.82 9.27 20.81
CA SER A 82 -14.06 8.61 20.42
C SER A 82 -15.02 9.58 19.75
N PHE A 83 -15.23 10.77 20.33
CA PHE A 83 -16.12 11.79 19.79
C PHE A 83 -15.69 12.24 18.37
N TYR A 84 -14.42 12.59 18.19
CA TYR A 84 -13.92 13.03 16.89
C TYR A 84 -13.94 11.92 15.84
N MET A 85 -13.50 10.71 16.21
CA MET A 85 -13.57 9.56 15.30
C MET A 85 -15.01 9.22 14.91
N GLY A 86 -15.96 9.30 15.87
CA GLY A 86 -17.37 9.09 15.61
C GLY A 86 -17.96 10.14 14.67
N LEU A 87 -17.64 11.43 14.92
CA LEU A 87 -18.11 12.51 14.08
C LEU A 87 -17.62 12.38 12.63
N PHE A 88 -16.30 12.21 12.45
CA PHE A 88 -15.73 12.03 11.11
C PHE A 88 -16.22 10.75 10.44
N GLY A 89 -16.35 9.65 11.21
CA GLY A 89 -16.88 8.40 10.71
C GLY A 89 -18.33 8.53 10.20
N LEU A 90 -19.20 9.25 10.91
CA LEU A 90 -20.57 9.51 10.49
C LEU A 90 -20.63 10.38 9.22
N ILE A 91 -19.81 11.42 9.13
CA ILE A 91 -19.75 12.28 7.93
C ILE A 91 -19.31 11.45 6.71
N LEU A 92 -18.23 10.70 6.82
CA LEU A 92 -17.72 9.88 5.72
C LEU A 92 -18.72 8.77 5.33
N PHE A 93 -19.36 8.15 6.30
CA PHE A 93 -20.40 7.16 6.05
C PHE A 93 -21.58 7.76 5.30
N GLY A 94 -22.11 8.89 5.77
CA GLY A 94 -23.25 9.56 5.13
C GLY A 94 -22.93 10.05 3.71
N VAL A 95 -21.73 10.60 3.48
CA VAL A 95 -21.29 10.99 2.13
C VAL A 95 -21.15 9.77 1.24
N SER A 96 -20.57 8.69 1.75
CA SER A 96 -20.28 7.47 0.99
C SER A 96 -21.55 6.72 0.54
N THR A 97 -22.63 6.79 1.32
CA THR A 97 -23.91 6.16 0.96
C THR A 97 -24.63 6.88 -0.17
N ASN A 98 -24.35 8.16 -0.40
CA ASN A 98 -24.95 8.94 -1.48
C ASN A 98 -24.19 8.85 -2.81
N ILE A 99 -23.02 8.19 -2.82
CA ILE A 99 -22.23 8.02 -4.03
C ILE A 99 -22.78 6.86 -4.85
N GLN A 100 -23.21 7.17 -6.06
CA GLN A 100 -23.70 6.18 -7.01
C GLN A 100 -22.54 5.47 -7.69
N GLU A 101 -22.64 4.15 -7.83
CA GLU A 101 -21.66 3.29 -8.47
C GLU A 101 -22.33 2.28 -9.37
N VAL A 102 -21.89 2.22 -10.62
CA VAL A 102 -22.33 1.23 -11.61
C VAL A 102 -21.14 0.38 -12.02
N ARG A 103 -21.23 -0.94 -11.82
CA ARG A 103 -20.19 -1.90 -12.17
C ARG A 103 -20.61 -2.73 -13.37
N ILE A 104 -19.80 -2.73 -14.41
CA ILE A 104 -20.08 -3.38 -15.68
C ILE A 104 -19.00 -4.44 -15.93
N PRO A 105 -19.23 -5.72 -15.57
CA PRO A 105 -18.31 -6.81 -15.88
C PRO A 105 -18.38 -7.10 -17.37
N TYR A 106 -17.29 -6.90 -18.10
CA TYR A 106 -17.25 -7.10 -19.53
C TYR A 106 -16.28 -8.21 -19.99
N GLY A 107 -15.45 -8.71 -19.08
CA GLY A 107 -14.43 -9.69 -19.41
C GLY A 107 -14.99 -11.00 -20.01
N GLN A 108 -16.12 -11.46 -19.51
CA GLN A 108 -16.80 -12.68 -20.01
C GLN A 108 -17.72 -12.37 -21.20
N GLU A 109 -18.48 -11.27 -21.13
CA GLU A 109 -19.42 -10.92 -22.20
C GLU A 109 -18.72 -10.58 -23.51
N CYS A 110 -17.54 -9.96 -23.44
CA CYS A 110 -16.74 -9.58 -24.60
C CYS A 110 -15.68 -10.63 -24.96
N ASP A 111 -15.79 -11.84 -24.43
CA ASP A 111 -14.79 -12.88 -24.70
C ASP A 111 -14.66 -13.15 -26.20
N GLN A 112 -13.42 -13.26 -26.70
CA GLN A 112 -13.07 -13.50 -28.10
C GLN A 112 -13.53 -12.41 -29.10
N GLN A 113 -14.13 -11.31 -28.62
CA GLN A 113 -14.54 -10.21 -29.48
C GLN A 113 -13.55 -9.04 -29.32
N THR A 114 -12.99 -8.56 -30.42
CA THR A 114 -12.15 -7.36 -30.41
C THR A 114 -12.97 -6.10 -30.17
N TYR A 115 -14.18 -6.04 -30.73
CA TYR A 115 -15.13 -4.95 -30.51
C TYR A 115 -16.42 -5.50 -29.90
N CYS A 116 -16.81 -4.96 -28.79
CA CYS A 116 -17.94 -5.42 -28.02
C CYS A 116 -18.84 -4.25 -27.65
N LYS A 117 -20.16 -4.50 -27.62
CA LYS A 117 -21.16 -3.54 -27.21
C LYS A 117 -21.96 -4.12 -26.05
N ILE A 118 -21.96 -3.43 -24.90
CA ILE A 118 -22.74 -3.80 -23.73
C ILE A 118 -23.78 -2.72 -23.43
N THR A 119 -24.98 -3.12 -23.05
CA THR A 119 -26.00 -2.20 -22.55
C THR A 119 -26.00 -2.24 -21.03
N PHE A 120 -25.94 -1.08 -20.39
CA PHE A 120 -26.04 -0.97 -18.94
C PHE A 120 -27.09 0.07 -18.55
N PHE A 121 -27.60 -0.03 -17.34
CA PHE A 121 -28.62 0.86 -16.81
C PHE A 121 -28.09 1.67 -15.63
N VAL A 122 -28.35 2.98 -15.66
CA VAL A 122 -28.08 3.90 -14.54
C VAL A 122 -29.36 4.08 -13.77
N GLU A 123 -29.42 3.63 -12.51
CA GLU A 123 -30.64 3.62 -11.70
C GLU A 123 -30.96 5.01 -11.15
N GLU A 124 -29.96 5.79 -10.78
CA GLU A 124 -30.11 7.12 -10.21
C GLU A 124 -29.19 8.11 -10.91
N LEU A 125 -29.53 9.41 -10.81
CA LEU A 125 -28.72 10.48 -11.37
C LEU A 125 -27.27 10.44 -10.82
N MET A 126 -26.32 10.27 -11.72
CA MET A 126 -24.90 10.44 -11.39
C MET A 126 -24.47 11.87 -11.74
N VAL A 127 -24.19 12.66 -10.70
CA VAL A 127 -23.79 14.07 -10.85
C VAL A 127 -22.34 14.16 -11.26
N THR A 128 -22.02 15.11 -12.15
CA THR A 128 -20.65 15.41 -12.60
C THR A 128 -19.76 15.86 -11.44
N PRO A 129 -18.45 15.51 -11.45
CA PRO A 129 -17.75 14.62 -12.41
C PRO A 129 -18.04 13.14 -12.14
N VAL A 130 -18.28 12.37 -13.22
CA VAL A 130 -18.39 10.92 -13.14
C VAL A 130 -17.02 10.31 -13.48
N TYR A 131 -16.44 9.63 -12.51
CA TYR A 131 -15.16 8.95 -12.65
C TYR A 131 -15.37 7.57 -13.24
N ILE A 132 -14.50 7.22 -14.17
CA ILE A 132 -14.46 5.92 -14.83
C ILE A 132 -13.20 5.20 -14.36
N TYR A 133 -13.39 4.03 -13.77
CA TYR A 133 -12.29 3.14 -13.38
C TYR A 133 -12.38 1.85 -14.18
N TYR A 134 -11.23 1.23 -14.41
CA TYR A 134 -11.21 -0.18 -14.77
C TYR A 134 -10.65 -1.01 -13.62
N GLU A 135 -11.22 -2.17 -13.43
CA GLU A 135 -10.80 -3.14 -12.43
C GLU A 135 -10.36 -4.43 -13.13
N LEU A 136 -9.17 -4.89 -12.78
CA LEU A 136 -8.61 -6.17 -13.20
C LEU A 136 -8.51 -7.06 -11.97
N SER A 137 -9.38 -8.08 -11.86
CA SER A 137 -9.31 -9.04 -10.77
C SER A 137 -8.14 -10.01 -10.97
N ASN A 138 -7.63 -10.60 -9.89
CA ASN A 138 -6.48 -11.51 -9.89
C ASN A 138 -5.22 -10.94 -10.55
N PHE A 139 -5.08 -9.62 -10.61
CA PHE A 139 -3.90 -8.95 -11.13
C PHE A 139 -3.11 -8.29 -9.98
N TYR A 140 -2.08 -8.97 -9.51
CA TYR A 140 -1.28 -8.55 -8.36
C TYR A 140 -0.16 -7.61 -8.80
N SER A 141 -0.44 -6.31 -8.85
CA SER A 141 0.57 -5.29 -9.20
C SER A 141 1.61 -5.06 -8.10
N ASN A 142 1.41 -5.63 -6.91
CA ASN A 142 2.36 -5.67 -5.81
C ASN A 142 3.23 -6.94 -5.79
N ASP A 143 3.09 -7.83 -6.77
CA ASP A 143 4.01 -8.95 -6.97
C ASP A 143 5.44 -8.44 -7.12
N LEU A 144 6.39 -9.13 -6.46
CA LEU A 144 7.78 -8.70 -6.43
C LEU A 144 8.40 -8.61 -7.83
N ASN A 145 8.11 -9.59 -8.70
CA ASN A 145 8.64 -9.60 -10.06
C ASN A 145 8.06 -8.44 -10.88
N PHE A 146 6.78 -8.12 -10.69
CA PHE A 146 6.14 -7.00 -11.35
C PHE A 146 6.76 -5.67 -10.90
N VAL A 147 6.89 -5.44 -9.59
CA VAL A 147 7.44 -4.20 -9.02
C VAL A 147 8.92 -4.02 -9.38
N GLN A 148 9.72 -5.09 -9.27
CA GLN A 148 11.15 -5.06 -9.65
C GLN A 148 11.37 -4.89 -11.14
N SER A 149 10.38 -5.22 -11.98
CA SER A 149 10.47 -5.02 -13.41
C SER A 149 10.35 -3.56 -13.85
N ILE A 150 9.91 -2.67 -12.95
CA ILE A 150 9.75 -1.25 -13.23
C ILE A 150 11.11 -0.55 -13.12
N ASN A 151 11.64 -0.09 -14.23
CA ASN A 151 12.87 0.70 -14.25
C ASN A 151 12.57 2.20 -14.15
N LYS A 152 12.86 2.78 -12.99
CA LYS A 152 12.57 4.20 -12.72
C LYS A 152 13.40 5.16 -13.56
N ASP A 153 14.64 4.79 -13.90
CA ASP A 153 15.52 5.65 -14.68
C ASP A 153 14.99 5.80 -16.12
N GLN A 154 14.49 4.71 -16.70
CA GLN A 154 13.82 4.78 -18.00
C GLN A 154 12.53 5.61 -17.97
N LEU A 155 11.74 5.49 -16.90
CA LEU A 155 10.54 6.31 -16.74
C LEU A 155 10.86 7.80 -16.56
N MET A 156 12.04 8.12 -16.00
CA MET A 156 12.56 9.50 -15.93
C MET A 156 13.31 9.95 -17.18
N GLY A 157 13.32 9.13 -18.23
CA GLY A 157 13.93 9.49 -19.53
C GLY A 157 15.44 9.33 -19.60
N TYR A 158 16.06 8.59 -18.68
CA TYR A 158 17.50 8.30 -18.75
C TYR A 158 17.80 7.12 -19.66
N ASP A 159 18.94 7.21 -20.37
CA ASP A 159 19.50 6.07 -21.11
C ASP A 159 20.18 5.10 -20.12
N ILE A 160 19.83 3.83 -20.23
CA ILE A 160 20.43 2.76 -19.43
C ILE A 160 20.84 1.59 -20.33
N ASP A 161 21.82 0.82 -19.89
CA ASP A 161 22.10 -0.47 -20.52
C ASP A 161 20.99 -1.47 -20.19
N GLN A 162 20.10 -1.67 -21.15
CA GLN A 162 18.89 -2.49 -20.98
C GLN A 162 19.22 -3.94 -20.68
N LYS A 163 20.30 -4.50 -21.21
CA LYS A 163 20.72 -5.89 -20.95
C LYS A 163 21.12 -6.08 -19.48
N LYS A 164 21.70 -5.05 -18.87
CA LYS A 164 22.23 -5.09 -17.51
C LYS A 164 21.18 -4.75 -16.45
N TYR A 165 20.32 -3.78 -16.73
CA TYR A 165 19.45 -3.16 -15.73
C TYR A 165 17.95 -3.45 -15.92
N CYS A 166 17.57 -4.17 -16.99
CA CYS A 166 16.18 -4.58 -17.19
C CYS A 166 16.02 -6.07 -16.93
N PRO A 167 15.41 -6.47 -15.81
CA PRO A 167 14.96 -7.84 -15.63
C PRO A 167 13.98 -8.18 -16.77
N ASN A 168 14.20 -9.27 -17.47
CA ASN A 168 13.40 -9.66 -18.64
C ASN A 168 13.36 -8.57 -19.72
N ALA A 169 14.52 -8.24 -20.30
CA ALA A 169 14.59 -7.34 -21.44
C ALA A 169 13.87 -7.94 -22.65
N TYR A 170 12.71 -7.39 -22.96
CA TYR A 170 11.91 -7.80 -24.12
C TYR A 170 12.26 -6.94 -25.34
N LEU A 171 12.18 -7.52 -26.54
CA LEU A 171 12.20 -6.75 -27.78
C LEU A 171 10.87 -5.99 -27.95
N GLN A 172 10.89 -4.87 -28.63
CA GLN A 172 9.67 -4.12 -28.92
C GLN A 172 8.62 -4.95 -29.66
N SER A 173 9.06 -5.88 -30.51
CA SER A 173 8.18 -6.84 -31.20
C SER A 173 7.43 -7.78 -30.27
N GLN A 174 7.93 -8.01 -29.05
CA GLN A 174 7.33 -8.88 -28.03
C GLN A 174 6.37 -8.14 -27.11
N MET A 175 6.33 -6.81 -27.22
CA MET A 175 5.38 -6.01 -26.45
C MET A 175 3.99 -6.12 -27.04
N ILE A 176 2.98 -6.01 -26.21
CA ILE A 176 1.59 -5.93 -26.68
C ILE A 176 1.49 -4.68 -27.54
N ARG A 177 1.22 -4.85 -28.84
CA ARG A 177 1.06 -3.73 -29.75
C ARG A 177 -0.14 -2.91 -29.33
N GLN A 178 0.10 -1.63 -29.14
CA GLN A 178 -0.94 -0.74 -28.63
C GLN A 178 -0.96 0.58 -29.39
N ASN A 179 -2.14 1.19 -29.43
CA ASN A 179 -2.36 2.56 -29.89
C ASN A 179 -1.71 3.63 -28.98
N LEU A 180 -0.98 3.21 -27.95
CA LEU A 180 -0.28 4.06 -26.97
C LEU A 180 1.16 4.40 -27.38
N SER A 181 1.55 4.07 -28.58
CA SER A 181 2.89 4.29 -29.10
C SER A 181 3.21 5.77 -29.24
N ALA A 182 4.31 6.20 -28.64
CA ALA A 182 4.78 7.58 -28.69
C ALA A 182 5.32 7.99 -30.06
N SER A 183 5.75 7.01 -30.86
CA SER A 183 6.32 7.27 -32.20
C SER A 183 5.91 6.19 -33.20
N GLY A 184 5.52 6.59 -34.41
CA GLY A 184 5.15 5.67 -35.47
C GLY A 184 6.34 4.86 -36.06
N HIS A 185 7.55 5.05 -35.56
CA HIS A 185 8.76 4.36 -35.99
C HIS A 185 9.23 3.38 -34.90
N HIS A 186 8.76 2.13 -34.98
CA HIS A 186 9.22 1.06 -34.09
C HIS A 186 10.38 0.32 -34.77
N LEU A 187 11.55 0.40 -34.15
CA LEU A 187 12.64 -0.53 -34.45
C LEU A 187 12.33 -1.87 -33.78
N PHE A 188 11.65 -2.74 -34.49
CA PHE A 188 11.17 -4.05 -33.96
C PHE A 188 12.27 -4.93 -33.35
N LEU A 189 13.52 -4.67 -33.68
CA LEU A 189 14.68 -5.43 -33.19
C LEU A 189 15.33 -4.80 -31.94
N ASP A 190 14.92 -3.61 -31.54
CA ASP A 190 15.46 -2.97 -30.34
C ASP A 190 14.74 -3.44 -29.08
N TYR A 191 15.45 -3.35 -27.96
CA TYR A 191 14.87 -3.61 -26.66
C TYR A 191 13.83 -2.54 -26.32
N ALA A 192 12.75 -2.97 -25.68
CA ALA A 192 11.66 -2.08 -25.30
C ALA A 192 12.10 -1.10 -24.20
N ASN A 193 11.78 0.18 -24.36
CA ASN A 193 11.96 1.23 -23.37
C ASN A 193 10.63 2.00 -23.20
N PRO A 194 9.99 1.97 -22.04
CA PRO A 194 10.36 1.23 -20.82
C PRO A 194 10.31 -0.28 -20.97
N CYS A 195 11.17 -0.97 -20.22
CA CYS A 195 11.30 -2.42 -20.20
C CYS A 195 10.47 -3.08 -19.08
N GLY A 196 10.47 -4.41 -19.07
CA GLY A 196 9.97 -5.23 -17.97
C GLY A 196 8.50 -5.65 -18.09
N LEU A 197 8.06 -6.44 -17.11
CA LEU A 197 6.71 -7.01 -17.09
C LEU A 197 5.63 -5.94 -16.99
N ALA A 198 5.85 -4.89 -16.18
CA ALA A 198 4.90 -3.81 -16.02
C ALA A 198 4.63 -3.09 -17.35
N ALA A 199 5.67 -2.85 -18.15
CA ALA A 199 5.51 -2.25 -19.46
C ALA A 199 4.85 -3.22 -20.44
N LYS A 200 5.24 -4.52 -20.43
CA LYS A 200 4.71 -5.54 -21.33
C LYS A 200 3.20 -5.72 -21.19
N TYR A 201 2.69 -5.70 -19.98
CA TYR A 201 1.29 -5.94 -19.66
C TYR A 201 0.53 -4.65 -19.34
N ILE A 202 0.87 -3.53 -19.99
CA ILE A 202 0.09 -2.31 -19.83
C ILE A 202 -1.32 -2.51 -20.38
N PHE A 203 -2.32 -2.01 -19.65
CA PHE A 203 -3.72 -2.11 -20.04
C PHE A 203 -3.99 -1.33 -21.32
N ASN A 204 -4.79 -1.85 -22.26
CA ASN A 204 -4.98 -1.28 -23.58
C ASN A 204 -6.41 -1.34 -24.13
N ASP A 205 -7.38 -1.73 -23.32
CA ASP A 205 -8.77 -1.59 -23.72
C ASP A 205 -9.16 -0.12 -23.78
N THR A 206 -10.01 0.25 -24.74
CA THR A 206 -10.56 1.60 -24.86
C THR A 206 -12.07 1.57 -24.79
N PHE A 207 -12.66 2.63 -24.23
CA PHE A 207 -14.07 2.71 -23.91
C PHE A 207 -14.71 3.94 -24.55
N LEU A 208 -15.95 3.77 -25.02
CA LEU A 208 -16.84 4.84 -25.47
C LEU A 208 -18.22 4.61 -24.85
N ILE A 209 -18.76 5.65 -24.23
CA ILE A 209 -20.09 5.61 -23.61
C ILE A 209 -21.03 6.49 -24.44
N GLN A 210 -22.18 5.96 -24.81
CA GLN A 210 -23.19 6.60 -25.62
C GLN A 210 -24.60 6.33 -25.11
N SER A 211 -25.48 7.35 -25.20
CA SER A 211 -26.90 7.19 -25.15
C SER A 211 -27.48 7.84 -26.41
N ASP A 212 -28.33 8.86 -26.31
CA ASP A 212 -28.75 9.70 -27.43
C ASP A 212 -27.56 10.58 -27.93
N ILE A 213 -26.60 10.86 -27.03
CA ILE A 213 -25.36 11.60 -27.30
C ILE A 213 -24.15 10.77 -26.89
N GLU A 214 -23.02 11.05 -27.52
CA GLU A 214 -21.73 10.48 -27.16
C GLU A 214 -21.12 11.25 -25.98
N PHE A 215 -20.71 10.53 -24.93
CA PHE A 215 -20.04 11.11 -23.77
C PHE A 215 -18.54 11.09 -23.97
N LYS A 216 -17.94 12.27 -24.08
CA LYS A 216 -16.48 12.40 -24.20
C LYS A 216 -15.80 12.08 -22.87
N ILE A 217 -14.98 11.03 -22.87
CA ILE A 217 -14.14 10.66 -21.73
C ILE A 217 -12.87 11.51 -21.73
N ASN A 218 -12.67 12.28 -20.68
CA ASN A 218 -11.46 13.04 -20.49
C ASN A 218 -10.44 12.19 -19.72
N ILE A 219 -9.31 11.90 -20.34
CA ILE A 219 -8.22 11.09 -19.79
C ILE A 219 -7.04 11.93 -19.26
N THR A 220 -7.24 13.24 -19.08
CA THR A 220 -6.25 14.15 -18.51
C THR A 220 -6.56 14.52 -17.08
N ALA A 221 -5.59 15.00 -16.34
CA ALA A 221 -5.69 15.41 -14.94
C ALA A 221 -6.07 14.25 -13.98
N LEU A 222 -5.67 13.03 -14.29
CA LEU A 222 -5.94 11.82 -13.50
C LEU A 222 -4.99 11.64 -12.31
N LEU A 223 -3.81 12.28 -12.35
CA LEU A 223 -2.76 12.09 -11.37
C LEU A 223 -2.38 13.37 -10.63
N LEU A 224 -2.03 13.19 -9.35
CA LEU A 224 -1.45 14.28 -8.56
C LEU A 224 -0.10 14.73 -9.14
N PRO A 225 0.22 16.04 -9.08
CA PRO A 225 1.46 16.59 -9.67
C PRO A 225 2.74 15.94 -9.14
N MET A 226 2.71 15.41 -7.90
CA MET A 226 3.86 14.74 -7.30
C MET A 226 4.25 13.44 -8.03
N TYR A 227 3.25 12.70 -8.56
CA TYR A 227 3.51 11.48 -9.33
C TYR A 227 4.00 11.79 -10.73
N LYS A 228 3.47 12.84 -11.38
CA LYS A 228 3.89 13.25 -12.73
C LYS A 228 5.39 13.55 -12.84
N LYS A 229 5.99 14.08 -11.77
CA LYS A 229 7.44 14.38 -11.71
C LYS A 229 8.34 13.15 -11.83
N GLN A 230 7.81 11.95 -11.63
CA GLN A 230 8.55 10.69 -11.73
C GLN A 230 8.62 10.16 -13.18
N PHE A 231 7.96 10.85 -14.11
CA PHE A 231 7.86 10.46 -15.49
C PHE A 231 8.32 11.60 -16.37
N LYS A 232 9.25 11.30 -17.27
CA LYS A 232 9.79 12.26 -18.21
C LYS A 232 10.14 11.55 -19.51
N ARG A 233 9.75 12.17 -20.60
CA ARG A 233 10.08 11.66 -21.95
C ARG A 233 11.60 11.68 -22.16
N HIS A 234 12.12 10.63 -22.78
CA HIS A 234 13.50 10.56 -23.21
C HIS A 234 13.82 11.70 -24.20
N GLN A 235 15.06 12.22 -24.16
CA GLN A 235 15.51 13.26 -25.09
C GLN A 235 15.28 12.86 -26.55
N TYR A 236 15.50 11.58 -26.87
CA TYR A 236 15.16 10.98 -28.13
C TYR A 236 13.88 10.16 -28.00
N TYR A 237 12.73 10.80 -28.18
CA TYR A 237 11.40 10.22 -27.94
C TYR A 237 11.13 8.92 -28.71
N PHE A 238 11.78 8.72 -29.87
CA PHE A 238 11.67 7.50 -30.67
C PHE A 238 12.28 6.25 -29.99
N LYS A 239 13.12 6.44 -28.98
CA LYS A 239 13.64 5.32 -28.18
C LYS A 239 12.62 4.73 -27.20
N GLN A 240 11.55 5.45 -26.90
CA GLN A 240 10.47 4.98 -26.03
C GLN A 240 9.29 4.50 -26.86
N TRP A 241 8.84 3.28 -26.63
CA TRP A 241 7.68 2.72 -27.31
C TRP A 241 6.35 3.13 -26.67
N LEU A 242 6.37 3.61 -25.41
CA LEU A 242 5.23 4.18 -24.69
C LEU A 242 5.46 5.68 -24.47
N ASP A 243 4.39 6.46 -24.56
CA ASP A 243 4.42 7.84 -24.10
C ASP A 243 4.31 7.89 -22.58
N VAL A 244 5.45 7.92 -21.90
CA VAL A 244 5.51 7.92 -20.44
C VAL A 244 4.99 9.21 -19.78
N GLU A 245 4.81 10.28 -20.54
CA GLU A 245 4.19 11.53 -20.05
C GLU A 245 2.66 11.48 -20.12
N HIS A 246 2.09 10.51 -20.82
CA HIS A 246 0.66 10.32 -20.86
C HIS A 246 0.15 9.80 -19.51
N GLU A 247 -0.81 10.50 -18.88
CA GLU A 247 -1.26 10.21 -17.51
C GLU A 247 -1.83 8.81 -17.34
N TYR A 248 -2.47 8.27 -18.35
CA TYR A 248 -2.95 6.89 -18.39
C TYR A 248 -1.80 5.88 -18.25
N VAL A 249 -0.67 6.12 -18.93
CA VAL A 249 0.53 5.29 -18.80
C VAL A 249 1.14 5.44 -17.42
N GLN A 250 1.21 6.67 -16.91
CA GLN A 250 1.75 6.94 -15.58
C GLN A 250 0.96 6.23 -14.48
N SER A 251 -0.38 6.26 -14.54
CA SER A 251 -1.25 5.60 -13.57
C SER A 251 -1.02 4.08 -13.52
N TRP A 252 -0.66 3.49 -14.65
CA TRP A 252 -0.32 2.07 -14.72
C TRP A 252 0.95 1.70 -13.96
N PHE A 253 1.98 2.54 -13.94
CA PHE A 253 3.24 2.24 -13.27
C PHE A 253 3.20 2.45 -11.75
N ILE A 254 2.12 2.99 -11.19
CA ILE A 254 1.94 3.13 -9.74
C ILE A 254 1.39 1.81 -9.19
N PRO A 255 2.17 1.04 -8.37
CA PRO A 255 1.72 -0.22 -7.83
C PRO A 255 0.60 -0.01 -6.80
N GLN A 256 -0.34 -0.95 -6.75
CA GLN A 256 -1.42 -0.98 -5.76
C GLN A 256 -1.27 -2.19 -4.84
N ILE A 257 -1.74 -2.07 -3.60
CA ILE A 257 -1.55 -3.10 -2.56
C ILE A 257 -2.60 -4.23 -2.66
N HIS A 258 -3.69 -4.00 -3.38
CA HIS A 258 -4.82 -4.93 -3.44
C HIS A 258 -4.60 -6.09 -4.43
N SER A 259 -5.38 -7.16 -4.24
CA SER A 259 -5.43 -8.33 -5.13
C SER A 259 -6.11 -8.05 -6.47
N SER A 260 -6.85 -6.96 -6.58
CA SER A 260 -7.40 -6.42 -7.81
C SER A 260 -6.75 -5.10 -8.13
N ARG A 261 -6.53 -4.83 -9.40
CA ARG A 261 -6.01 -3.55 -9.86
C ARG A 261 -7.16 -2.64 -10.24
N PHE A 262 -7.34 -1.57 -9.48
CA PHE A 262 -8.41 -0.59 -9.66
C PHE A 262 -7.80 0.77 -10.04
N ILE A 263 -7.93 1.16 -11.30
CA ILE A 263 -7.24 2.35 -11.83
C ILE A 263 -8.24 3.30 -12.47
N LEU A 264 -8.07 4.59 -12.20
CA LEU A 264 -8.80 5.66 -12.84
C LEU A 264 -8.42 5.73 -14.34
N TYR A 265 -9.41 5.50 -15.20
CA TYR A 265 -9.28 5.56 -16.64
C TYR A 265 -9.52 6.96 -17.18
N GLY A 266 -10.54 7.64 -16.65
CA GLY A 266 -10.93 8.94 -17.11
C GLY A 266 -12.12 9.50 -16.33
N LEU A 267 -12.61 10.63 -16.77
CA LEU A 267 -13.80 11.25 -16.20
C LEU A 267 -14.73 11.79 -17.30
N ILE A 268 -16.02 11.80 -17.00
CA ILE A 268 -17.06 12.43 -17.84
C ILE A 268 -17.46 13.75 -17.17
N ASN A 269 -17.35 14.84 -17.92
CA ASN A 269 -17.82 16.16 -17.52
C ASN A 269 -19.27 16.35 -17.96
N GLY A 270 -20.17 15.53 -17.43
CA GLY A 270 -21.58 15.57 -17.73
C GLY A 270 -22.36 14.65 -16.78
N ASN A 271 -23.60 15.00 -16.53
CA ASN A 271 -24.47 14.18 -15.71
C ASN A 271 -24.96 12.96 -16.50
N LEU A 272 -24.94 11.78 -15.86
CA LEU A 272 -25.61 10.60 -16.39
C LEU A 272 -26.97 10.46 -15.71
N ASN A 273 -28.03 10.75 -16.47
CA ASN A 273 -29.41 10.63 -16.00
C ASN A 273 -29.79 9.17 -15.85
N ARG A 274 -30.86 8.90 -15.10
CA ARG A 274 -31.47 7.58 -15.06
C ARG A 274 -31.86 7.13 -16.47
N GLY A 275 -31.39 5.94 -16.89
CA GLY A 275 -31.67 5.43 -18.22
C GLY A 275 -30.69 4.36 -18.70
N SER A 276 -30.91 3.91 -19.94
CA SER A 276 -30.06 2.91 -20.59
C SER A 276 -28.97 3.58 -21.40
N TYR A 277 -27.76 3.02 -21.29
CA TYR A 277 -26.58 3.47 -21.98
C TYR A 277 -25.91 2.32 -22.70
N TYR A 278 -25.14 2.65 -23.74
CA TYR A 278 -24.33 1.72 -24.49
C TYR A 278 -22.86 1.96 -24.20
N LEU A 279 -22.17 0.90 -23.84
CA LEU A 279 -20.73 0.88 -23.68
C LEU A 279 -20.11 0.13 -24.86
N TYR A 280 -19.31 0.83 -25.66
CA TYR A 280 -18.54 0.26 -26.74
C TYR A 280 -17.12 0.05 -26.25
N ILE A 281 -16.57 -1.14 -26.43
CA ILE A 281 -15.31 -1.58 -25.90
C ILE A 281 -14.44 -2.09 -27.03
N ASN A 282 -13.24 -1.54 -27.17
CA ASN A 282 -12.17 -2.17 -27.95
C ASN A 282 -11.40 -3.06 -27.00
N ASN A 283 -11.71 -4.36 -27.03
CA ASN A 283 -11.28 -5.36 -26.07
C ASN A 283 -9.99 -6.03 -26.52
N GLN A 284 -8.83 -5.53 -26.07
CA GLN A 284 -7.52 -5.99 -26.51
C GLN A 284 -6.69 -6.61 -25.36
N TYR A 285 -7.02 -6.29 -24.09
CA TYR A 285 -6.24 -6.72 -22.95
C TYR A 285 -6.47 -8.19 -22.59
N PRO A 286 -5.41 -9.02 -22.58
CA PRO A 286 -5.54 -10.47 -22.40
C PRO A 286 -5.61 -10.87 -20.91
N ILE A 287 -6.66 -10.49 -20.18
CA ILE A 287 -6.78 -10.76 -18.74
C ILE A 287 -6.79 -12.25 -18.38
N LYS A 288 -7.21 -13.12 -19.31
CA LYS A 288 -7.27 -14.57 -19.09
C LYS A 288 -5.92 -15.21 -18.75
N ILE A 289 -4.80 -14.59 -19.19
CA ILE A 289 -3.44 -15.03 -18.84
C ILE A 289 -3.24 -15.04 -17.32
N PHE A 290 -3.93 -14.14 -16.62
CA PHE A 290 -3.88 -13.99 -15.17
C PHE A 290 -5.04 -14.69 -14.43
N GLY A 291 -5.94 -15.37 -15.16
CA GLY A 291 -7.14 -15.97 -14.57
C GLY A 291 -8.10 -14.96 -13.95
N GLY A 292 -8.05 -13.71 -14.41
CA GLY A 292 -8.82 -12.61 -13.88
C GLY A 292 -10.03 -12.23 -14.75
N GLU A 293 -10.77 -11.23 -14.28
CA GLU A 293 -11.90 -10.61 -14.97
C GLU A 293 -11.68 -9.12 -15.14
N LYS A 294 -12.39 -8.54 -16.10
CA LYS A 294 -12.38 -7.11 -16.40
C LYS A 294 -13.72 -6.48 -16.09
N THR A 295 -13.71 -5.42 -15.30
CA THR A 295 -14.93 -4.67 -14.95
C THR A 295 -14.66 -3.18 -15.19
N LEU A 296 -15.60 -2.51 -15.85
CA LEU A 296 -15.65 -1.06 -15.89
C LEU A 296 -16.52 -0.55 -14.76
N VAL A 297 -16.04 0.44 -14.01
CA VAL A 297 -16.76 1.01 -12.87
C VAL A 297 -16.97 2.49 -13.12
N LEU A 298 -18.22 2.90 -13.16
CA LEU A 298 -18.63 4.30 -13.18
C LEU A 298 -18.97 4.72 -11.77
N GLN A 299 -18.42 5.82 -11.29
CA GLN A 299 -18.65 6.28 -9.94
C GLN A 299 -18.81 7.80 -9.91
N SER A 300 -19.92 8.29 -9.31
CA SER A 300 -19.99 9.71 -8.95
C SER A 300 -19.02 10.01 -7.82
N ALA A 301 -18.64 11.26 -7.68
CA ALA A 301 -17.81 11.70 -6.56
C ALA A 301 -18.44 12.86 -5.83
N SER A 302 -18.16 12.95 -4.55
CA SER A 302 -18.44 14.15 -3.74
C SER A 302 -17.17 14.99 -3.59
N GLU A 303 -17.32 16.17 -2.99
CA GLU A 303 -16.17 17.02 -2.62
C GLU A 303 -15.16 16.32 -1.69
N LEU A 304 -15.63 15.31 -0.94
CA LEU A 304 -14.79 14.50 -0.03
C LEU A 304 -14.16 13.27 -0.71
N GLY A 305 -14.37 13.08 -2.01
CA GLY A 305 -13.78 12.01 -2.80
C GLY A 305 -14.76 10.93 -3.27
N THR A 306 -14.23 9.78 -3.62
CA THR A 306 -14.98 8.60 -4.07
C THR A 306 -15.47 7.74 -2.89
N LYS A 307 -16.20 6.64 -3.16
CA LYS A 307 -16.83 5.78 -2.15
C LYS A 307 -15.82 5.25 -1.12
N GLY A 308 -15.86 5.82 0.08
CA GLY A 308 -14.97 5.49 1.22
C GLY A 308 -15.69 4.79 2.37
N LEU A 309 -16.71 3.96 2.09
CA LEU A 309 -17.54 3.28 3.09
C LEU A 309 -16.72 2.54 4.15
N THR A 310 -15.67 1.83 3.72
CA THR A 310 -14.79 1.06 4.61
C THR A 310 -14.11 1.95 5.65
N ILE A 311 -13.60 3.13 5.23
CA ILE A 311 -12.94 4.08 6.14
C ILE A 311 -13.94 4.61 7.17
N GLY A 312 -15.15 4.96 6.72
CA GLY A 312 -16.23 5.40 7.61
C GLY A 312 -16.57 4.35 8.67
N LEU A 313 -16.71 3.08 8.27
CA LEU A 313 -16.99 1.97 9.19
C LEU A 313 -15.84 1.70 10.17
N VAL A 314 -14.59 1.76 9.74
CA VAL A 314 -13.41 1.60 10.61
C VAL A 314 -13.35 2.71 11.66
N LEU A 315 -13.61 3.96 11.27
CA LEU A 315 -13.64 5.08 12.22
C LEU A 315 -14.79 4.94 13.24
N LEU A 316 -15.96 4.50 12.82
CA LEU A 316 -17.09 4.25 13.70
C LEU A 316 -16.81 3.10 14.68
N GLY A 317 -16.22 2.00 14.20
CA GLY A 317 -15.80 0.87 15.04
C GLY A 317 -14.73 1.29 16.05
N GLY A 318 -13.72 2.05 15.63
CA GLY A 318 -12.68 2.60 16.50
C GLY A 318 -13.25 3.56 17.55
N SER A 319 -14.20 4.42 17.16
CA SER A 319 -14.93 5.29 18.10
C SER A 319 -15.63 4.48 19.18
N GLY A 320 -16.39 3.44 18.78
CA GLY A 320 -17.06 2.54 19.74
C GLY A 320 -16.09 1.85 20.69
N PHE A 321 -14.96 1.37 20.19
CA PHE A 321 -13.92 0.75 21.01
C PHE A 321 -13.32 1.72 22.03
N CYS A 322 -13.01 2.94 21.63
CA CYS A 322 -12.50 3.98 22.53
C CYS A 322 -13.54 4.36 23.61
N ALA A 323 -14.83 4.48 23.25
CA ALA A 323 -15.90 4.77 24.18
C ALA A 323 -16.07 3.65 25.24
N LEU A 324 -16.09 2.40 24.80
CA LEU A 324 -16.17 1.24 25.70
C LEU A 324 -14.96 1.15 26.62
N SER A 325 -13.76 1.39 26.12
CA SER A 325 -12.54 1.42 26.93
C SER A 325 -12.60 2.51 28.00
N ALA A 326 -13.05 3.72 27.65
CA ALA A 326 -13.22 4.81 28.59
C ALA A 326 -14.24 4.45 29.70
N LEU A 327 -15.37 3.84 29.31
CA LEU A 327 -16.41 3.39 30.23
C LEU A 327 -15.90 2.32 31.20
N LEU A 328 -15.17 1.33 30.70
CA LEU A 328 -14.58 0.26 31.50
C LEU A 328 -13.60 0.81 32.55
N ILE A 329 -12.69 1.71 32.13
CA ILE A 329 -11.75 2.36 33.06
C ILE A 329 -12.51 3.14 34.15
N TYR A 330 -13.57 3.85 33.76
CA TYR A 330 -14.41 4.60 34.71
C TYR A 330 -15.10 3.69 35.71
N ILE A 331 -15.71 2.58 35.26
CA ILE A 331 -16.41 1.61 36.13
C ILE A 331 -15.43 0.96 37.11
N ILE A 332 -14.28 0.47 36.62
CA ILE A 332 -13.25 -0.16 37.47
C ILE A 332 -12.81 0.79 38.58
N LYS A 333 -12.54 2.05 38.20
CA LYS A 333 -12.16 3.07 39.20
C LYS A 333 -13.25 3.32 40.22
N ARG A 334 -14.50 3.50 39.76
CA ARG A 334 -15.64 3.74 40.66
C ARG A 334 -15.83 2.60 41.65
N ASN A 335 -15.67 1.34 41.20
CA ASN A 335 -15.79 0.17 42.07
C ASN A 335 -14.64 0.11 43.08
N LYS A 336 -13.38 0.37 42.69
CA LYS A 336 -12.25 0.43 43.63
C LYS A 336 -12.44 1.48 44.72
N THR A 337 -12.93 2.66 44.35
CA THR A 337 -13.19 3.74 45.32
C THR A 337 -14.29 3.36 46.32
N LYS A 338 -15.37 2.67 45.88
CA LYS A 338 -16.41 2.17 46.78
C LYS A 338 -15.89 1.15 47.77
N THR A 339 -15.05 0.20 47.34
CA THR A 339 -14.45 -0.82 48.18
C THR A 339 -13.52 -0.23 49.25
N GLN A 340 -12.73 0.79 48.88
CA GLN A 340 -11.87 1.50 49.84
C GLN A 340 -12.65 2.24 50.91
N VAL A 341 -13.73 2.93 50.56
CA VAL A 341 -14.59 3.63 51.53
C VAL A 341 -15.29 2.66 52.47
N GLN A 342 -15.67 1.48 52.00
CA GLN A 342 -16.25 0.44 52.89
C GLN A 342 -15.24 -0.15 53.87
N GLN A 343 -13.95 -0.28 53.46
CA GLN A 343 -12.88 -0.77 54.35
C GLN A 343 -12.48 0.26 55.43
N GLU A 344 -12.61 1.55 55.17
CA GLU A 344 -12.33 2.62 56.15
C GLU A 344 -13.49 2.82 57.17
N GLN A 345 -14.66 2.25 56.91
CA GLN A 345 -15.83 2.33 57.82
C GLN A 345 -15.96 1.12 58.76
N ILE A 346 -15.09 0.11 58.67
CA ILE A 346 -15.00 -1.07 59.54
C ILE A 346 -13.80 -0.93 60.49
#